data_b7df9136f37a9cbd6f193ed264c3e7d6
#
_entry.id   b7df9136f37a9cbd6f193ed264c3e7d6
#
_cell.length_a   1.000
_cell.length_b   1.000
_cell.length_c   1.000
_cell.angle_alpha   90.00
_cell.angle_beta   90.00
_cell.angle_gamma   90.00
#
_symmetry.space_group_name_H-M   'P 1'
#
loop_
_entity.id
_entity.type
_entity.pdbx_description
1 polymer ?
#
loop_
_entity_poly.entity_id
_entity_poly.type
_entity_poly.pdbx_seq_one_letter_code
_entity_poly.pdbx_strand_id
1 'polypeptide(L)'
;MIPYNGLRLPEKYILYVGDRHGYKNFATFFEAFSRLAHEDKALHLICTGKAWKKAEIKLFEDSGLSDRIMHIRANDFELGQLYQQARIFVYPSLYEGFGIPILEAYINKCPVALSNASCFPEVAAEAGEYFQPENPDSIYQSIKRLCSDEERRQELINAGLSRVRLFTWEETAKKTLETYQKVINR
;
A
#
# COMPACT_ATOMS: atom_id res chain seq x y z
N MET A 1 -15.46 -4.74 -14.26
CA MET A 1 -14.60 -3.56 -14.52
C MET A 1 -15.31 -2.30 -14.05
N ILE A 2 -14.69 -1.55 -13.17
CA ILE A 2 -15.27 -0.39 -12.49
C ILE A 2 -14.85 0.88 -13.24
N PRO A 3 -15.78 1.82 -13.54
CA PRO A 3 -15.44 3.03 -14.28
C PRO A 3 -14.56 3.97 -13.44
N TYR A 4 -13.45 4.42 -14.01
CA TYR A 4 -12.52 5.36 -13.40
C TYR A 4 -12.04 6.33 -14.49
N ASN A 5 -12.47 7.60 -14.46
CA ASN A 5 -12.03 8.64 -15.43
C ASN A 5 -12.03 8.19 -16.90
N GLY A 6 -13.03 7.39 -17.32
CA GLY A 6 -13.09 6.79 -18.65
C GLY A 6 -12.23 5.55 -18.85
N LEU A 7 -11.41 5.16 -17.89
CA LEU A 7 -10.70 3.89 -17.85
C LEU A 7 -11.57 2.83 -17.15
N ARG A 8 -11.43 1.59 -17.54
CA ARG A 8 -12.04 0.46 -16.85
C ARG A 8 -11.00 -0.22 -15.98
N LEU A 9 -11.11 -0.06 -14.65
CA LEU A 9 -10.26 -0.76 -13.70
C LEU A 9 -10.62 -2.25 -13.64
N PRO A 10 -9.63 -3.13 -13.42
CA PRO A 10 -9.89 -4.53 -13.12
C PRO A 10 -10.66 -4.67 -11.81
N GLU A 11 -11.50 -5.68 -11.70
CA GLU A 11 -12.31 -5.93 -10.50
C GLU A 11 -11.48 -6.39 -9.29
N LYS A 12 -10.32 -6.96 -9.55
CA LYS A 12 -9.42 -7.47 -8.52
C LYS A 12 -8.00 -6.97 -8.76
N TYR A 13 -7.56 -6.04 -7.93
CA TYR A 13 -6.19 -5.55 -8.01
C TYR A 13 -5.57 -5.23 -6.67
N ILE A 14 -4.26 -5.31 -6.65
CA ILE A 14 -3.41 -4.79 -5.60
C ILE A 14 -2.98 -3.38 -6.00
N LEU A 15 -3.05 -2.45 -5.06
CA LEU A 15 -2.58 -1.09 -5.26
C LEU A 15 -1.17 -0.93 -4.67
N TYR A 16 -0.28 -0.31 -5.43
CA TYR A 16 1.03 0.17 -4.99
C TYR A 16 1.13 1.67 -5.23
N VAL A 17 1.49 2.44 -4.21
CA VAL A 17 1.52 3.91 -4.25
C VAL A 17 2.92 4.44 -4.05
N GLY A 18 3.40 5.26 -4.98
CA GLY A 18 4.65 5.99 -4.89
C GLY A 18 5.76 5.49 -5.81
N ASP A 19 6.98 5.93 -5.51
CA ASP A 19 8.19 5.54 -6.25
C ASP A 19 8.52 4.06 -6.03
N ARG A 20 9.26 3.44 -6.96
CA ARG A 20 9.49 1.98 -7.00
C ARG A 20 10.96 1.57 -6.91
N HIS A 21 11.84 2.46 -6.47
CA HIS A 21 13.28 2.20 -6.42
C HIS A 21 13.86 2.25 -5.00
N GLY A 22 15.02 1.63 -4.83
CA GLY A 22 15.76 1.63 -3.56
C GLY A 22 14.94 1.09 -2.40
N TYR A 23 14.88 1.84 -1.32
CA TYR A 23 14.20 1.45 -0.09
C TYR A 23 12.68 1.24 -0.23
N LYS A 24 12.06 1.63 -1.33
CA LYS A 24 10.65 1.36 -1.63
C LYS A 24 10.38 -0.13 -1.94
N ASN A 25 11.42 -0.91 -2.17
CA ASN A 25 11.43 -2.38 -2.20
C ASN A 25 10.43 -3.00 -3.19
N PHE A 26 10.21 -2.32 -4.32
CA PHE A 26 9.27 -2.79 -5.33
C PHE A 26 9.66 -4.14 -5.92
N ALA A 27 10.96 -4.40 -6.13
CA ALA A 27 11.44 -5.62 -6.78
C ALA A 27 11.08 -6.88 -5.95
N THR A 28 11.32 -6.87 -4.64
CA THR A 28 10.97 -7.99 -3.75
C THR A 28 9.45 -8.20 -3.68
N PHE A 29 8.69 -7.12 -3.61
CA PHE A 29 7.23 -7.19 -3.70
C PHE A 29 6.77 -7.76 -5.05
N PHE A 30 7.36 -7.31 -6.15
CA PHE A 30 6.99 -7.76 -7.49
C PHE A 30 7.22 -9.25 -7.69
N GLU A 31 8.28 -9.81 -7.12
CA GLU A 31 8.53 -11.26 -7.12
C GLU A 31 7.36 -12.01 -6.45
N ALA A 32 6.93 -11.57 -5.27
CA ALA A 32 5.81 -12.15 -4.56
C ALA A 32 4.47 -11.99 -5.32
N PHE A 33 4.22 -10.80 -5.88
CA PHE A 33 3.06 -10.52 -6.71
C PHE A 33 3.03 -11.41 -7.95
N SER A 34 4.15 -11.55 -8.64
CA SER A 34 4.25 -12.36 -9.87
C SER A 34 3.82 -13.80 -9.62
N ARG A 35 4.28 -14.42 -8.54
CA ARG A 35 3.89 -15.77 -8.14
C ARG A 35 2.38 -15.87 -7.93
N LEU A 36 1.80 -14.95 -7.18
CA LEU A 36 0.37 -14.93 -6.90
C LEU A 36 -0.46 -14.67 -8.17
N ALA A 37 0.00 -13.76 -9.03
CA ALA A 37 -0.65 -13.46 -10.30
C ALA A 37 -0.62 -14.63 -11.30
N HIS A 38 0.35 -15.53 -11.22
CA HIS A 38 0.35 -16.77 -11.99
C HIS A 38 -0.68 -17.78 -11.48
N GLU A 39 -0.94 -17.80 -10.16
CA GLU A 39 -1.95 -18.64 -9.55
C GLU A 39 -3.37 -18.08 -9.78
N ASP A 40 -3.55 -16.77 -9.66
CA ASP A 40 -4.83 -16.06 -9.83
C ASP A 40 -4.79 -15.17 -11.08
N LYS A 41 -5.40 -15.67 -12.16
CA LYS A 41 -5.42 -14.98 -13.45
C LYS A 41 -6.27 -13.70 -13.46
N ALA A 42 -7.13 -13.50 -12.48
CA ALA A 42 -7.94 -12.29 -12.34
C ALA A 42 -7.20 -11.16 -11.59
N LEU A 43 -6.09 -11.48 -10.93
CA LEU A 43 -5.35 -10.52 -10.11
C LEU A 43 -4.50 -9.59 -10.98
N HIS A 44 -4.64 -8.29 -10.76
CA HIS A 44 -3.90 -7.22 -11.42
C HIS A 44 -3.08 -6.42 -10.40
N LEU A 45 -2.12 -5.65 -10.90
CA LEU A 45 -1.36 -4.67 -10.13
C LEU A 45 -1.61 -3.29 -10.71
N ILE A 46 -2.02 -2.35 -9.87
CA ILE A 46 -2.07 -0.93 -10.22
C ILE A 46 -0.99 -0.21 -9.42
N CYS A 47 -0.13 0.53 -10.14
CA CYS A 47 0.89 1.37 -9.54
C CYS A 47 0.60 2.84 -9.85
N THR A 48 0.79 3.71 -8.86
CA THR A 48 0.83 5.16 -9.05
C THR A 48 2.26 5.68 -8.96
N GLY A 49 2.44 7.00 -9.03
CA GLY A 49 3.74 7.65 -8.95
C GLY A 49 4.39 7.90 -10.30
N LYS A 50 5.70 7.80 -10.41
CA LYS A 50 6.44 8.07 -11.65
C LYS A 50 6.15 7.03 -12.73
N ALA A 51 6.24 7.46 -14.00
CA ALA A 51 6.14 6.57 -15.16
C ALA A 51 7.17 5.41 -15.09
N TRP A 52 6.88 4.34 -15.81
CA TRP A 52 7.76 3.16 -15.87
C TRP A 52 9.16 3.49 -16.38
N LYS A 53 10.16 2.91 -15.74
CA LYS A 53 11.54 2.86 -16.27
C LYS A 53 11.70 1.65 -17.21
N LYS A 54 12.67 1.71 -18.11
CA LYS A 54 12.97 0.61 -19.04
C LYS A 54 13.21 -0.73 -18.34
N ALA A 55 13.87 -0.72 -17.18
CA ALA A 55 14.12 -1.93 -16.40
C ALA A 55 12.83 -2.54 -15.82
N GLU A 56 11.85 -1.69 -15.44
CA GLU A 56 10.55 -2.16 -14.94
C GLU A 56 9.72 -2.78 -16.08
N ILE A 57 9.71 -2.12 -17.26
CA ILE A 57 9.02 -2.66 -18.44
C ILE A 57 9.58 -4.04 -18.78
N LYS A 58 10.92 -4.16 -18.87
CA LYS A 58 11.57 -5.44 -19.12
C LYS A 58 11.22 -6.49 -18.07
N LEU A 59 11.19 -6.14 -16.80
CA LEU A 59 10.79 -7.04 -15.70
C LEU A 59 9.37 -7.58 -15.91
N PHE A 60 8.44 -6.72 -16.35
CA PHE A 60 7.05 -7.12 -16.61
C PHE A 60 6.92 -8.03 -17.83
N GLU A 61 7.67 -7.73 -18.90
CA GLU A 61 7.75 -8.57 -20.10
C GLU A 61 8.33 -9.95 -19.78
N ASP A 62 9.46 -9.98 -19.09
CA ASP A 62 10.14 -11.24 -18.70
C ASP A 62 9.25 -12.10 -17.77
N SER A 63 8.37 -11.48 -16.98
CA SER A 63 7.41 -12.19 -16.11
C SER A 63 6.14 -12.66 -16.84
N GLY A 64 5.89 -12.23 -18.07
CA GLY A 64 4.65 -12.50 -18.80
C GLY A 64 3.40 -11.84 -18.20
N LEU A 65 3.55 -10.76 -17.41
CA LEU A 65 2.47 -10.09 -16.70
C LEU A 65 2.15 -8.68 -17.20
N SER A 66 2.76 -8.23 -18.30
CA SER A 66 2.61 -6.87 -18.82
C SER A 66 1.15 -6.41 -18.94
N ASP A 67 0.26 -7.29 -19.40
CA ASP A 67 -1.17 -6.98 -19.59
C ASP A 67 -1.95 -6.88 -18.28
N ARG A 68 -1.34 -7.25 -17.15
CA ARG A 68 -1.97 -7.22 -15.82
C ARG A 68 -1.35 -6.18 -14.88
N ILE A 69 -0.47 -5.34 -15.40
CA ILE A 69 0.20 -4.30 -14.63
C ILE A 69 -0.13 -2.95 -15.25
N MET A 70 -0.76 -2.09 -14.50
CA MET A 70 -1.21 -0.77 -14.95
C MET A 70 -0.49 0.33 -14.20
N HIS A 71 -0.09 1.39 -14.90
CA HIS A 71 0.35 2.64 -14.30
C HIS A 71 -0.75 3.68 -14.44
N ILE A 72 -1.17 4.25 -13.33
CA ILE A 72 -2.18 5.32 -13.30
C ILE A 72 -1.58 6.56 -12.66
N ARG A 73 -1.62 7.67 -13.39
CA ARG A 73 -1.32 8.97 -12.82
C ARG A 73 -2.60 9.51 -12.19
N ALA A 74 -2.61 9.63 -10.89
CA ALA A 74 -3.78 10.02 -10.11
C ALA A 74 -3.53 11.31 -9.34
N ASN A 75 -4.50 12.20 -9.26
CA ASN A 75 -4.58 13.24 -8.26
C ASN A 75 -5.12 12.66 -6.94
N ASP A 76 -5.21 13.48 -5.87
CA ASP A 76 -5.60 13.00 -4.54
C ASP A 76 -7.02 12.39 -4.52
N PHE A 77 -7.97 12.98 -5.22
CA PHE A 77 -9.33 12.45 -5.32
C PHE A 77 -9.36 11.10 -6.05
N GLU A 78 -8.66 11.02 -7.16
CA GLU A 78 -8.52 9.81 -7.95
C GLU A 78 -7.78 8.71 -7.19
N LEU A 79 -6.75 9.08 -6.43
CA LEU A 79 -6.02 8.15 -5.56
C LEU A 79 -6.94 7.57 -4.48
N GLY A 80 -7.80 8.40 -3.89
CA GLY A 80 -8.83 7.93 -2.96
C GLY A 80 -9.75 6.87 -3.59
N GLN A 81 -10.17 7.06 -4.84
CA GLN A 81 -10.98 6.08 -5.57
C GLN A 81 -10.20 4.77 -5.84
N LEU A 82 -8.90 4.87 -6.14
CA LEU A 82 -8.07 3.68 -6.31
C LEU A 82 -7.93 2.89 -5.01
N TYR A 83 -7.76 3.56 -3.87
CA TYR A 83 -7.76 2.88 -2.57
C TYR A 83 -9.11 2.19 -2.30
N GLN A 84 -10.23 2.87 -2.50
CA GLN A 84 -11.58 2.35 -2.22
C GLN A 84 -11.90 1.07 -3.00
N GLN A 85 -11.36 0.92 -4.19
CA GLN A 85 -11.64 -0.19 -5.09
C GLN A 85 -10.57 -1.28 -5.04
N ALA A 86 -9.40 -0.99 -4.45
CA ALA A 86 -8.32 -1.94 -4.32
C ALA A 86 -8.70 -3.10 -3.40
N ARG A 87 -8.31 -4.31 -3.79
CA ARG A 87 -8.41 -5.47 -2.91
C ARG A 87 -7.54 -5.31 -1.67
N ILE A 88 -6.34 -4.74 -1.87
CA ILE A 88 -5.31 -4.53 -0.87
C ILE A 88 -4.44 -3.37 -1.33
N PHE A 89 -4.01 -2.52 -0.41
CA PHE A 89 -2.85 -1.66 -0.60
C PHE A 89 -1.61 -2.34 -0.03
N VAL A 90 -0.54 -2.43 -0.83
CA VAL A 90 0.74 -3.01 -0.40
C VAL A 90 1.79 -1.94 -0.23
N TYR A 91 2.46 -1.94 0.93
CA TYR A 91 3.48 -0.96 1.27
C TYR A 91 4.77 -1.66 1.73
N PRO A 92 5.63 -2.08 0.80
CA PRO A 92 6.76 -2.96 1.07
C PRO A 92 8.04 -2.24 1.44
N SER A 93 8.02 -0.93 1.68
CA SER A 93 9.21 -0.11 1.96
C SER A 93 10.02 -0.67 3.13
N LEU A 94 11.35 -0.63 2.99
CA LEU A 94 12.30 -1.00 4.05
C LEU A 94 12.38 0.08 5.13
N TYR A 95 12.17 1.33 4.74
CA TYR A 95 12.22 2.48 5.63
C TYR A 95 11.28 3.58 5.17
N GLU A 96 10.60 4.22 6.12
CA GLU A 96 9.81 5.44 5.92
C GLU A 96 9.90 6.33 7.17
N GLY A 97 9.66 7.62 6.99
CA GLY A 97 9.63 8.56 8.11
C GLY A 97 8.33 8.51 8.92
N PHE A 98 7.18 8.20 8.26
CA PHE A 98 5.88 8.12 8.91
C PHE A 98 4.93 7.12 8.21
N GLY A 99 4.73 7.25 6.89
CA GLY A 99 3.83 6.37 6.15
C GLY A 99 2.42 6.95 5.96
N ILE A 100 2.30 8.21 5.54
CA ILE A 100 1.00 8.85 5.21
C ILE A 100 0.10 7.95 4.35
N PRO A 101 0.59 7.21 3.33
CA PRO A 101 -0.21 6.27 2.56
C PRO A 101 -0.99 5.24 3.36
N ILE A 102 -0.54 4.88 4.57
CA ILE A 102 -1.29 4.00 5.48
C ILE A 102 -2.60 4.67 5.92
N LEU A 103 -2.52 5.93 6.31
CA LEU A 103 -3.70 6.69 6.75
C LEU A 103 -4.65 6.98 5.58
N GLU A 104 -4.11 7.24 4.39
CA GLU A 104 -4.91 7.37 3.16
C GLU A 104 -5.69 6.09 2.84
N ALA A 105 -5.05 4.93 2.96
CA ALA A 105 -5.69 3.64 2.78
C ALA A 105 -6.81 3.43 3.81
N TYR A 106 -6.57 3.74 5.08
CA TYR A 106 -7.56 3.56 6.16
C TYR A 106 -8.81 4.43 5.97
N ILE A 107 -8.65 5.72 5.64
CA ILE A 107 -9.78 6.61 5.37
C ILE A 107 -10.63 6.07 4.21
N ASN A 108 -9.99 5.47 3.23
CA ASN A 108 -10.64 4.91 2.05
C ASN A 108 -11.04 3.44 2.21
N LYS A 109 -11.04 2.88 3.43
CA LYS A 109 -11.45 1.50 3.75
C LYS A 109 -10.68 0.44 2.96
N CYS A 110 -9.41 0.71 2.66
CA CYS A 110 -8.53 -0.22 1.98
C CYS A 110 -7.71 -0.99 3.01
N PRO A 111 -7.75 -2.33 3.04
CA PRO A 111 -6.89 -3.13 3.90
C PRO A 111 -5.43 -3.01 3.45
N VAL A 112 -4.52 -2.98 4.42
CA VAL A 112 -3.10 -2.72 4.18
C VAL A 112 -2.26 -3.94 4.52
N ALA A 113 -1.44 -4.38 3.55
CA ALA A 113 -0.31 -5.29 3.77
C ALA A 113 0.99 -4.46 3.75
N LEU A 114 1.79 -4.53 4.81
CA LEU A 114 2.93 -3.63 4.97
C LEU A 114 4.13 -4.30 5.64
N SER A 115 5.29 -3.70 5.44
CA SER A 115 6.53 -4.13 6.08
C SER A 115 6.43 -4.11 7.60
N ASN A 116 7.00 -5.10 8.26
CA ASN A 116 7.25 -5.07 9.70
C ASN A 116 8.59 -4.36 9.98
N ALA A 117 8.70 -3.10 9.55
CA ALA A 117 9.94 -2.33 9.63
C ALA A 117 9.65 -0.85 9.87
N SER A 118 10.69 -0.12 10.34
CA SER A 118 10.66 1.34 10.52
C SER A 118 9.50 1.80 11.41
N CYS A 119 8.78 2.85 11.02
CA CYS A 119 7.65 3.43 11.74
C CYS A 119 6.32 2.67 11.55
N PHE A 120 6.24 1.68 10.69
CA PHE A 120 4.99 1.04 10.31
C PHE A 120 4.25 0.37 11.48
N PRO A 121 4.92 -0.39 12.39
CA PRO A 121 4.24 -0.94 13.55
C PRO A 121 3.69 0.13 14.50
N GLU A 122 4.36 1.28 14.60
CA GLU A 122 3.87 2.41 15.39
C GLU A 122 2.65 3.08 14.75
N VAL A 123 2.64 3.25 13.41
CA VAL A 123 1.55 3.92 12.71
C VAL A 123 0.35 3.00 12.55
N ALA A 124 0.55 1.79 12.09
CA ALA A 124 -0.54 0.87 11.76
C ALA A 124 -1.03 0.04 12.96
N ALA A 125 -0.19 -0.26 13.94
CA ALA A 125 -0.51 -1.11 15.08
C ALA A 125 -1.20 -2.43 14.62
N GLU A 126 -2.34 -2.78 15.18
CA GLU A 126 -3.10 -4.00 14.82
C GLU A 126 -3.89 -3.88 13.51
N ALA A 127 -3.86 -2.72 12.85
CA ALA A 127 -4.65 -2.46 11.65
C ALA A 127 -3.95 -2.87 10.33
N GLY A 128 -2.82 -3.55 10.40
CA GLY A 128 -2.05 -3.99 9.24
C GLY A 128 -1.80 -5.49 9.21
N GLU A 129 -1.70 -6.04 8.01
CA GLU A 129 -1.16 -7.39 7.79
C GLU A 129 0.33 -7.27 7.51
N TYR A 130 1.15 -7.73 8.45
CA TYR A 130 2.59 -7.50 8.41
C TYR A 130 3.34 -8.62 7.68
N PHE A 131 4.44 -8.23 7.01
CA PHE A 131 5.39 -9.16 6.42
C PHE A 131 6.83 -8.69 6.64
N GLN A 132 7.77 -9.61 6.50
CA GLN A 132 9.19 -9.30 6.45
C GLN A 132 9.56 -8.80 5.05
N PRO A 133 9.98 -7.54 4.89
CA PRO A 133 10.09 -6.92 3.56
C PRO A 133 11.19 -7.49 2.68
N GLU A 134 12.24 -8.08 3.24
CA GLU A 134 13.34 -8.70 2.50
C GLU A 134 13.06 -10.17 2.13
N ASN A 135 11.90 -10.71 2.54
CA ASN A 135 11.51 -12.10 2.30
C ASN A 135 10.30 -12.15 1.35
N PRO A 136 10.50 -12.51 0.05
CA PRO A 136 9.40 -12.61 -0.91
C PRO A 136 8.32 -13.61 -0.50
N ASP A 137 8.68 -14.70 0.20
CA ASP A 137 7.69 -15.68 0.69
C ASP A 137 6.80 -15.08 1.77
N SER A 138 7.36 -14.27 2.67
CA SER A 138 6.58 -13.56 3.69
C SER A 138 5.59 -12.58 3.05
N ILE A 139 6.03 -11.81 2.06
CA ILE A 139 5.17 -10.89 1.29
C ILE A 139 4.08 -11.68 0.58
N TYR A 140 4.44 -12.76 -0.12
CA TYR A 140 3.49 -13.61 -0.84
C TYR A 140 2.41 -14.18 0.08
N GLN A 141 2.76 -14.73 1.25
CA GLN A 141 1.79 -15.30 2.19
C GLN A 141 0.81 -14.23 2.72
N SER A 142 1.32 -13.06 3.10
CA SER A 142 0.48 -11.95 3.58
C SER A 142 -0.50 -11.47 2.51
N ILE A 143 -0.04 -11.28 1.28
CA ILE A 143 -0.90 -10.87 0.16
C ILE A 143 -1.91 -11.97 -0.16
N LYS A 144 -1.49 -13.23 -0.24
CA LYS A 144 -2.34 -14.38 -0.52
C LYS A 144 -3.46 -14.50 0.49
N ARG A 145 -3.14 -14.38 1.78
CA ARG A 145 -4.12 -14.37 2.87
C ARG A 145 -5.16 -13.29 2.65
N LEU A 146 -4.75 -12.04 2.46
CA LEU A 146 -5.71 -10.95 2.24
C LEU A 146 -6.47 -11.07 0.92
N CYS A 147 -5.93 -11.70 -0.11
CA CYS A 147 -6.65 -11.94 -1.36
C CYS A 147 -7.80 -12.96 -1.20
N SER A 148 -7.67 -13.93 -0.28
CA SER A 148 -8.61 -15.03 -0.11
C SER A 148 -9.53 -14.89 1.11
N ASP A 149 -9.12 -14.17 2.14
CA ASP A 149 -9.81 -14.05 3.43
C ASP A 149 -10.57 -12.72 3.53
N GLU A 150 -11.89 -12.77 3.28
CA GLU A 150 -12.77 -11.59 3.36
C GLU A 150 -12.95 -11.10 4.80
N GLU A 151 -13.06 -12.03 5.74
CA GLU A 151 -13.25 -11.71 7.15
C GLU A 151 -12.03 -10.95 7.68
N ARG A 152 -10.83 -11.45 7.38
CA ARG A 152 -9.58 -10.75 7.75
C ARG A 152 -9.48 -9.35 7.15
N ARG A 153 -9.88 -9.17 5.89
CA ARG A 153 -9.89 -7.82 5.30
C ARG A 153 -10.86 -6.90 6.05
N GLN A 154 -12.04 -7.38 6.39
CA GLN A 154 -13.03 -6.56 7.09
C GLN A 154 -12.57 -6.20 8.51
N GLU A 155 -11.89 -7.11 9.21
CA GLU A 155 -11.23 -6.82 10.50
C GLU A 155 -10.23 -5.67 10.35
N LEU A 156 -9.33 -5.74 9.35
CA LEU A 156 -8.31 -4.72 9.12
C LEU A 156 -8.92 -3.37 8.72
N ILE A 157 -9.99 -3.37 7.91
CA ILE A 157 -10.72 -2.14 7.58
C ILE A 157 -11.28 -1.48 8.83
N ASN A 158 -11.94 -2.24 9.70
CA ASN A 158 -12.52 -1.71 10.93
C ASN A 158 -11.44 -1.19 11.89
N ALA A 159 -10.35 -1.93 12.05
CA ALA A 159 -9.20 -1.51 12.83
C ALA A 159 -8.55 -0.24 12.25
N GLY A 160 -8.38 -0.16 10.92
CA GLY A 160 -7.83 1.01 10.23
C GLY A 160 -8.68 2.26 10.40
N LEU A 161 -10.01 2.15 10.27
CA LEU A 161 -10.94 3.25 10.50
C LEU A 161 -10.90 3.77 11.95
N SER A 162 -10.66 2.89 12.91
CA SER A 162 -10.47 3.28 14.30
C SER A 162 -9.09 3.93 14.51
N ARG A 163 -8.07 3.37 13.88
CA ARG A 163 -6.68 3.83 14.02
C ARG A 163 -6.46 5.22 13.44
N VAL A 164 -6.98 5.52 12.25
CA VAL A 164 -6.78 6.81 11.57
C VAL A 164 -7.31 8.00 12.37
N ARG A 165 -8.32 7.81 13.21
CA ARG A 165 -8.89 8.86 14.07
C ARG A 165 -7.90 9.40 15.12
N LEU A 166 -6.83 8.65 15.41
CA LEU A 166 -5.79 9.08 16.35
C LEU A 166 -4.77 10.04 15.72
N PHE A 167 -4.82 10.22 14.40
CA PHE A 167 -3.88 11.06 13.64
C PHE A 167 -4.62 12.28 13.07
N THR A 168 -4.65 13.36 13.83
CA THR A 168 -5.24 14.64 13.44
C THR A 168 -4.20 15.73 13.37
N TRP A 169 -4.45 16.76 12.56
CA TRP A 169 -3.58 17.92 12.48
C TRP A 169 -3.58 18.72 13.81
N GLU A 170 -4.70 18.74 14.52
CA GLU A 170 -4.83 19.37 15.83
C GLU A 170 -3.89 18.73 16.86
N GLU A 171 -3.89 17.38 16.92
CA GLU A 171 -3.00 16.65 17.84
C GLU A 171 -1.53 16.82 17.45
N THR A 172 -1.23 16.84 16.15
CA THR A 172 0.12 17.10 15.64
C THR A 172 0.60 18.49 16.04
N ALA A 173 -0.22 19.53 15.85
CA ALA A 173 0.10 20.90 16.20
C ALA A 173 0.32 21.03 17.73
N LYS A 174 -0.55 20.42 18.54
CA LYS A 174 -0.42 20.41 20.01
C LYS A 174 0.89 19.79 20.48
N LYS A 175 1.23 18.59 20.01
CA LYS A 175 2.49 17.90 20.37
C LYS A 175 3.73 18.67 19.91
N THR A 176 3.64 19.30 18.75
CA THR A 176 4.73 20.16 18.26
C THR A 176 4.94 21.36 19.17
N LEU A 177 3.87 22.05 19.56
CA LEU A 177 3.93 23.19 20.48
C LEU A 177 4.49 22.78 21.85
N GLU A 178 4.01 21.68 22.42
CA GLU A 178 4.52 21.12 23.68
C GLU A 178 6.03 20.84 23.61
N THR A 179 6.50 20.32 22.48
CA THR A 179 7.92 20.05 22.24
C THR A 179 8.74 21.34 22.21
N TYR A 180 8.27 22.37 21.54
CA TYR A 180 8.92 23.69 21.53
C TYR A 180 8.96 24.31 22.94
N GLN A 181 7.86 24.26 23.68
CA GLN A 181 7.81 24.77 25.06
C GLN A 181 8.81 24.06 25.97
N LYS A 182 8.97 22.73 25.86
CA LYS A 182 9.97 21.98 26.63
C LYS A 182 11.42 22.37 26.32
N VAL A 183 11.70 22.80 25.11
CA VAL A 183 13.05 23.23 24.71
C VAL A 183 13.32 24.65 25.17
N ILE A 184 12.33 25.55 25.05
CA ILE A 184 12.48 26.98 25.44
C ILE A 184 12.60 27.15 26.95
N ASN A 185 11.92 26.30 27.74
CA ASN A 185 11.89 26.36 29.20
C ASN A 185 13.03 25.56 29.87
N ARG A 186 14.02 25.11 29.12
CA ARG A 186 15.28 24.52 29.61
C ARG A 186 16.36 25.56 29.72
#